data_ef7574ceef16538a0aca730e663187f6
#
_entry.id   ef7574ceef16538a0aca730e663187f6
#
_cell.length_a   1.000
_cell.length_b   1.000
_cell.length_c   1.000
_cell.angle_alpha   90.00
_cell.angle_beta   90.00
_cell.angle_gamma   90.00
#
_symmetry.space_group_name_H-M   'P 1'
#
loop_
_entity.id
_entity.type
_entity.pdbx_description
1 polymer ?
#
loop_
_entity_poly.entity_id
_entity_poly.type
_entity_poly.pdbx_seq_one_letter_code
_entity_poly.pdbx_strand_id
1 'polypeptide(L)'
;MEKAKNILTYNNVLRAMVALVIVLLLIIVALFFSRHDNIPGDQESGEFRSVVVVASGDTLSKLLTDQGFTNAQVLEIAGVLKSDADITGLRANSDKIEFIRADENSPVSKVVIIPSPWRQVEITPSADGGWKCTTLEIKPDRRAVYRTGEILDGDSFYLAGARAGIPDGILAEVYDLLAFEMDFERDVRAGQHFSVLYEENFADGKKVENGRVLAISFQALRGDVKMYRFKKSDGKTGYYDENGNGAIKSLKRTPINNARVTSSFSTSRKHPVLGYT
;
A
#
# COMPACT_ATOMS: atom_id res chain seq x y z
N MET A 1 0.95 -54.95 39.12
CA MET A 1 1.28 -55.18 37.69
C MET A 1 0.40 -54.33 36.74
N GLU A 2 -0.84 -54.03 37.12
CA GLU A 2 -1.81 -53.29 36.27
C GLU A 2 -1.45 -51.78 36.05
N LYS A 3 -0.92 -51.08 37.05
CA LYS A 3 -0.47 -49.68 36.94
C LYS A 3 0.68 -49.48 35.95
N ALA A 4 1.60 -50.42 35.81
CA ALA A 4 2.73 -50.35 34.87
C ALA A 4 2.29 -50.53 33.41
N LYS A 5 1.26 -51.37 33.15
CA LYS A 5 0.67 -51.56 31.81
C LYS A 5 -0.03 -50.28 31.33
N ASN A 6 -0.76 -49.59 32.23
CA ASN A 6 -1.50 -48.36 31.87
C ASN A 6 -0.54 -47.20 31.55
N ILE A 7 0.60 -47.08 32.23
CA ILE A 7 1.62 -46.04 31.95
C ILE A 7 2.31 -46.31 30.59
N LEU A 8 2.58 -47.57 30.26
CA LEU A 8 3.20 -47.93 28.99
C LEU A 8 2.25 -47.66 27.79
N THR A 9 0.95 -47.92 27.98
CA THR A 9 -0.10 -47.66 26.96
C THR A 9 -0.29 -46.13 26.77
N TYR A 10 -0.30 -45.37 27.86
CA TYR A 10 -0.41 -43.90 27.81
C TYR A 10 0.78 -43.24 27.07
N ASN A 11 1.99 -43.68 27.37
CA ASN A 11 3.19 -43.17 26.68
C ASN A 11 3.22 -43.51 25.20
N ASN A 12 2.71 -44.70 24.81
CA ASN A 12 2.61 -45.08 23.41
C ASN A 12 1.52 -44.29 22.66
N VAL A 13 0.38 -44.03 23.29
CA VAL A 13 -0.67 -43.18 22.73
C VAL A 13 -0.17 -41.71 22.59
N LEU A 14 0.54 -41.19 23.59
CA LEU A 14 1.13 -39.83 23.54
C LEU A 14 2.17 -39.70 22.40
N ARG A 15 3.03 -40.70 22.23
CA ARG A 15 4.01 -40.76 21.13
C ARG A 15 3.32 -40.82 19.76
N ALA A 16 2.25 -41.61 19.64
CA ALA A 16 1.48 -41.69 18.41
C ALA A 16 0.78 -40.35 18.09
N MET A 17 0.23 -39.65 19.08
CA MET A 17 -0.38 -38.35 18.90
C MET A 17 0.68 -37.28 18.50
N VAL A 18 1.84 -37.27 19.13
CA VAL A 18 2.94 -36.37 18.76
C VAL A 18 3.43 -36.63 17.33
N ALA A 19 3.60 -37.90 16.95
CA ALA A 19 3.95 -38.27 15.58
C ALA A 19 2.88 -37.80 14.55
N LEU A 20 1.60 -37.96 14.88
CA LEU A 20 0.50 -37.48 14.03
C LEU A 20 0.51 -35.97 13.85
N VAL A 21 0.76 -35.20 14.92
CA VAL A 21 0.86 -33.73 14.86
C VAL A 21 2.05 -33.30 14.00
N ILE A 22 3.20 -33.98 14.12
CA ILE A 22 4.38 -33.70 13.29
C ILE A 22 4.10 -33.98 11.81
N VAL A 23 3.44 -35.10 11.50
CA VAL A 23 3.05 -35.43 10.13
C VAL A 23 2.06 -34.41 9.57
N LEU A 24 1.09 -33.97 10.37
CA LEU A 24 0.12 -32.94 9.96
C LEU A 24 0.80 -31.59 9.71
N LEU A 25 1.76 -31.21 10.55
CA LEU A 25 2.60 -30.00 10.36
C LEU A 25 3.43 -30.10 9.08
N LEU A 26 4.06 -31.25 8.80
CA LEU A 26 4.82 -31.47 7.57
C LEU A 26 3.93 -31.40 6.32
N ILE A 27 2.69 -31.93 6.39
CA ILE A 27 1.71 -31.82 5.32
C ILE A 27 1.29 -30.35 5.12
N ILE A 28 1.04 -29.59 6.18
CA ILE A 28 0.71 -28.17 6.10
C ILE A 28 1.85 -27.37 5.49
N VAL A 29 3.09 -27.65 5.91
CA VAL A 29 4.29 -27.02 5.34
C VAL A 29 4.46 -27.40 3.87
N ALA A 30 4.29 -28.67 3.52
CA ALA A 30 4.35 -29.12 2.12
C ALA A 30 3.24 -28.49 1.26
N LEU A 31 2.02 -28.37 1.77
CA LEU A 31 0.92 -27.68 1.09
C LEU A 31 1.14 -26.17 0.99
N PHE A 32 1.81 -25.56 1.97
CA PHE A 32 2.20 -24.16 1.95
C PHE A 32 3.27 -23.89 0.89
N PHE A 33 4.30 -24.73 0.80
CA PHE A 33 5.32 -24.65 -0.24
C PHE A 33 4.76 -25.01 -1.63
N SER A 34 3.91 -26.04 -1.74
CA SER A 34 3.24 -26.40 -3.01
C SER A 34 2.28 -25.33 -3.52
N ARG A 35 1.72 -24.48 -2.62
CA ARG A 35 0.89 -23.34 -3.00
C ARG A 35 1.68 -22.11 -3.44
N HIS A 36 2.97 -22.07 -3.09
CA HIS A 36 3.84 -20.94 -3.48
C HIS A 36 4.43 -21.09 -4.89
N ASP A 37 4.42 -22.31 -5.46
CA ASP A 37 5.01 -22.57 -6.78
C ASP A 37 3.97 -22.58 -7.92
N ASN A 38 2.69 -22.31 -7.65
CA ASN A 38 1.65 -22.22 -8.68
C ASN A 38 0.91 -20.88 -8.62
N ILE A 39 1.62 -19.80 -8.94
CA ILE A 39 1.00 -18.69 -9.66
C ILE A 39 0.93 -19.20 -11.10
N PRO A 40 -0.25 -19.38 -11.72
CA PRO A 40 -0.32 -19.57 -13.17
C PRO A 40 0.17 -18.24 -13.76
N GLY A 41 1.45 -18.15 -14.10
CA GLY A 41 1.91 -17.21 -15.08
C GLY A 41 1.22 -17.60 -16.36
N ASP A 42 0.57 -16.64 -17.02
CA ASP A 42 0.05 -16.79 -18.35
C ASP A 42 1.14 -17.47 -19.21
N GLN A 43 0.92 -18.75 -19.52
CA GLN A 43 1.68 -19.46 -20.53
C GLN A 43 1.15 -19.00 -21.89
N GLU A 44 1.45 -17.76 -22.25
CA GLU A 44 1.51 -17.35 -23.64
C GLU A 44 2.97 -17.11 -24.00
N SER A 45 3.47 -17.96 -24.91
CA SER A 45 4.82 -18.01 -25.44
C SER A 45 5.90 -18.53 -24.47
N GLY A 46 6.74 -19.46 -24.91
CA GLY A 46 7.84 -20.06 -24.14
C GLY A 46 8.99 -19.08 -23.84
N GLU A 47 8.69 -17.85 -23.43
CA GLU A 47 9.63 -16.80 -23.07
C GLU A 47 10.08 -16.96 -21.62
N PHE A 48 11.38 -16.91 -21.40
CA PHE A 48 11.96 -16.87 -20.07
C PHE A 48 11.95 -15.42 -19.54
N ARG A 49 11.32 -15.20 -18.36
CA ARG A 49 11.16 -13.88 -17.77
C ARG A 49 11.87 -13.84 -16.40
N SER A 50 12.76 -12.87 -16.21
CA SER A 50 13.39 -12.57 -14.93
C SER A 50 13.00 -11.17 -14.47
N VAL A 51 12.59 -11.02 -13.20
CA VAL A 51 12.13 -9.77 -12.60
C VAL A 51 13.11 -9.30 -11.54
N VAL A 52 13.55 -8.05 -11.65
CA VAL A 52 14.43 -7.40 -10.68
C VAL A 52 13.69 -6.22 -10.05
N VAL A 53 13.62 -6.18 -8.72
CA VAL A 53 13.19 -4.99 -7.97
C VAL A 53 14.42 -4.13 -7.73
N VAL A 54 14.36 -2.87 -8.13
CA VAL A 54 15.49 -1.94 -8.00
C VAL A 54 15.82 -1.73 -6.53
N ALA A 55 17.05 -2.05 -6.12
CA ALA A 55 17.53 -1.86 -4.76
C ALA A 55 18.24 -0.50 -4.58
N SER A 56 18.47 -0.12 -3.32
CA SER A 56 19.24 1.10 -3.03
C SER A 56 20.68 0.97 -3.55
N GLY A 57 21.11 1.93 -4.34
CA GLY A 57 22.44 1.94 -4.99
C GLY A 57 22.50 1.26 -6.35
N ASP A 58 21.41 0.64 -6.82
CA ASP A 58 21.36 0.13 -8.19
C ASP A 58 21.27 1.28 -9.21
N THR A 59 21.91 1.05 -10.32
CA THR A 59 21.85 1.94 -11.49
C THR A 59 21.34 1.14 -12.70
N LEU A 60 20.67 1.81 -13.64
CA LEU A 60 20.25 1.17 -14.87
C LEU A 60 21.41 0.49 -15.60
N SER A 61 22.57 1.18 -15.65
CA SER A 61 23.76 0.65 -16.31
C SER A 61 24.21 -0.66 -15.69
N LYS A 62 24.31 -0.73 -14.35
CA LYS A 62 24.68 -1.95 -13.64
C LYS A 62 23.69 -3.07 -13.94
N LEU A 63 22.38 -2.83 -13.78
CA LEU A 63 21.34 -3.84 -13.97
C LEU A 63 21.32 -4.37 -15.42
N LEU A 64 21.53 -3.52 -16.42
CA LEU A 64 21.65 -3.94 -17.82
C LEU A 64 22.95 -4.74 -18.06
N THR A 65 24.09 -4.26 -17.54
CA THR A 65 25.38 -4.96 -17.71
C THR A 65 25.36 -6.34 -17.08
N ASP A 66 24.75 -6.49 -15.89
CA ASP A 66 24.57 -7.78 -15.22
C ASP A 66 23.72 -8.78 -16.05
N GLN A 67 22.91 -8.27 -16.98
CA GLN A 67 22.11 -9.06 -17.93
C GLN A 67 22.79 -9.29 -19.30
N GLY A 68 24.05 -8.86 -19.45
CA GLY A 68 24.86 -9.11 -20.64
C GLY A 68 24.82 -8.00 -21.70
N PHE A 69 24.27 -6.83 -21.42
CA PHE A 69 24.30 -5.69 -22.33
C PHE A 69 25.71 -5.07 -22.39
N THR A 70 26.15 -4.71 -23.58
CA THR A 70 27.38 -3.97 -23.78
C THR A 70 27.23 -2.49 -23.35
N ASN A 71 28.35 -1.81 -23.03
CA ASN A 71 28.32 -0.39 -22.67
C ASN A 71 27.66 0.48 -23.77
N ALA A 72 27.85 0.15 -25.05
CA ALA A 72 27.24 0.87 -26.15
C ALA A 72 25.70 0.73 -26.11
N GLN A 73 25.18 -0.48 -25.92
CA GLN A 73 23.76 -0.73 -25.78
C GLN A 73 23.16 -0.03 -24.54
N VAL A 74 23.90 -0.06 -23.42
CA VAL A 74 23.46 0.63 -22.18
C VAL A 74 23.29 2.13 -22.42
N LEU A 75 24.25 2.77 -23.08
CA LEU A 75 24.18 4.20 -23.40
C LEU A 75 23.01 4.52 -24.34
N GLU A 76 22.80 3.68 -25.35
CA GLU A 76 21.70 3.86 -26.29
C GLU A 76 20.34 3.69 -25.59
N ILE A 77 20.15 2.62 -24.80
CA ILE A 77 18.94 2.39 -24.01
C ILE A 77 18.67 3.55 -23.07
N ALA A 78 19.69 4.06 -22.38
CA ALA A 78 19.56 5.23 -21.52
C ALA A 78 19.14 6.49 -22.30
N GLY A 79 19.63 6.64 -23.52
CA GLY A 79 19.25 7.71 -24.45
C GLY A 79 17.77 7.67 -24.81
N VAL A 80 17.26 6.52 -25.30
CA VAL A 80 15.85 6.37 -25.70
C VAL A 80 14.90 6.44 -24.50
N LEU A 81 15.31 5.98 -23.32
CA LEU A 81 14.51 6.13 -22.09
C LEU A 81 14.35 7.59 -21.69
N LYS A 82 15.39 8.38 -21.82
CA LYS A 82 15.34 9.82 -21.53
C LYS A 82 14.51 10.59 -22.55
N SER A 83 14.69 10.32 -23.86
CA SER A 83 14.02 11.06 -24.94
C SER A 83 12.54 10.69 -25.07
N ASP A 84 12.21 9.39 -25.02
CA ASP A 84 10.92 8.88 -25.43
C ASP A 84 10.01 8.52 -24.25
N ALA A 85 10.59 8.26 -23.07
CA ALA A 85 9.85 7.88 -21.88
C ALA A 85 10.01 8.80 -20.68
N ASP A 86 10.86 9.84 -20.78
CA ASP A 86 11.17 10.76 -19.69
C ASP A 86 11.61 10.04 -18.40
N ILE A 87 12.36 8.92 -18.56
CA ILE A 87 12.97 8.18 -17.46
C ILE A 87 14.45 8.57 -17.37
N THR A 88 14.81 9.32 -16.33
CA THR A 88 16.17 9.77 -16.06
C THR A 88 16.86 9.02 -14.94
N GLY A 89 16.12 8.21 -14.17
CA GLY A 89 16.64 7.42 -13.05
C GLY A 89 15.65 6.38 -12.56
N LEU A 90 16.15 5.42 -11.81
CA LEU A 90 15.37 4.35 -11.18
C LEU A 90 15.12 4.68 -9.72
N ARG A 91 13.94 4.30 -9.22
CA ARG A 91 13.57 4.49 -7.81
C ARG A 91 13.71 3.19 -7.05
N ALA A 92 14.58 3.20 -6.06
CA ALA A 92 14.81 2.04 -5.19
C ALA A 92 13.52 1.62 -4.47
N ASN A 93 13.33 0.32 -4.33
CA ASN A 93 12.19 -0.35 -3.68
C ASN A 93 10.80 -0.03 -4.28
N SER A 94 10.77 0.62 -5.45
CA SER A 94 9.54 0.97 -6.16
C SER A 94 9.53 0.43 -7.58
N ASP A 95 10.56 0.75 -8.36
CA ASP A 95 10.61 0.37 -9.76
C ASP A 95 10.97 -1.11 -9.92
N LYS A 96 10.36 -1.76 -10.91
CA LYS A 96 10.65 -3.14 -11.30
C LYS A 96 11.15 -3.16 -12.73
N ILE A 97 12.08 -4.04 -13.00
CA ILE A 97 12.60 -4.26 -14.35
C ILE A 97 12.43 -5.75 -14.68
N GLU A 98 11.78 -6.03 -15.78
CA GLU A 98 11.64 -7.38 -16.31
C GLU A 98 12.55 -7.53 -17.52
N PHE A 99 13.30 -8.62 -17.55
CA PHE A 99 14.14 -9.03 -18.67
C PHE A 99 13.54 -10.27 -19.30
N ILE A 100 13.21 -10.17 -20.57
CA ILE A 100 12.54 -11.23 -21.34
C ILE A 100 13.52 -11.80 -22.36
N ARG A 101 13.60 -13.12 -22.42
CA ARG A 101 14.46 -13.91 -23.31
C ARG A 101 13.65 -15.01 -23.98
N ALA A 102 14.14 -15.52 -25.11
CA ALA A 102 13.52 -16.68 -25.74
C ALA A 102 13.64 -17.95 -24.86
N ASP A 103 14.79 -18.10 -24.16
CA ASP A 103 15.08 -19.13 -23.17
C ASP A 103 16.10 -18.59 -22.15
N GLU A 104 16.43 -19.37 -21.12
CA GLU A 104 17.31 -18.96 -20.01
C GLU A 104 18.71 -18.50 -20.47
N ASN A 105 19.23 -19.07 -21.56
CA ASN A 105 20.58 -18.82 -22.07
C ASN A 105 20.60 -17.83 -23.25
N SER A 106 19.45 -17.45 -23.76
CA SER A 106 19.34 -16.53 -24.87
C SER A 106 19.60 -15.07 -24.44
N PRO A 107 20.09 -14.22 -25.35
CA PRO A 107 20.18 -12.78 -25.09
C PRO A 107 18.81 -12.18 -24.73
N VAL A 108 18.84 -11.08 -23.96
CA VAL A 108 17.60 -10.33 -23.64
C VAL A 108 17.01 -9.77 -24.92
N SER A 109 15.78 -10.16 -25.21
CA SER A 109 15.01 -9.71 -26.38
C SER A 109 14.14 -8.48 -26.10
N LYS A 110 13.73 -8.30 -24.81
CA LYS A 110 12.92 -7.18 -24.38
C LYS A 110 13.26 -6.84 -22.92
N VAL A 111 13.30 -5.55 -22.62
CA VAL A 111 13.36 -5.04 -21.24
C VAL A 111 12.08 -4.27 -20.98
N VAL A 112 11.42 -4.53 -19.83
CA VAL A 112 10.23 -3.79 -19.42
C VAL A 112 10.52 -3.10 -18.09
N ILE A 113 10.51 -1.79 -18.08
CA ILE A 113 10.62 -0.99 -16.86
C ILE A 113 9.22 -0.65 -16.38
N ILE A 114 8.92 -0.96 -15.11
CA ILE A 114 7.61 -0.75 -14.48
C ILE A 114 7.79 0.26 -13.34
N PRO A 115 7.76 1.58 -13.66
CA PRO A 115 7.92 2.62 -12.67
C PRO A 115 6.67 2.78 -11.79
N SER A 116 5.53 2.29 -12.22
CA SER A 116 4.30 2.25 -11.42
C SER A 116 3.36 1.18 -11.98
N PRO A 117 2.36 0.73 -11.22
CA PRO A 117 1.36 -0.21 -11.72
C PRO A 117 0.58 0.29 -12.96
N TRP A 118 0.63 1.59 -13.22
CA TRP A 118 -0.12 2.29 -14.27
C TRP A 118 0.72 2.67 -15.47
N ARG A 119 2.02 2.40 -15.43
CA ARG A 119 2.93 2.75 -16.50
C ARG A 119 3.98 1.67 -16.66
N GLN A 120 4.11 1.18 -17.90
CA GLN A 120 5.15 0.27 -18.33
C GLN A 120 5.91 0.90 -19.49
N VAL A 121 7.21 0.69 -19.54
CA VAL A 121 8.06 1.14 -20.64
C VAL A 121 8.76 -0.08 -21.21
N GLU A 122 8.38 -0.47 -22.40
CA GLU A 122 8.98 -1.58 -23.14
C GLU A 122 10.15 -1.08 -23.99
N ILE A 123 11.27 -1.75 -23.90
CA ILE A 123 12.48 -1.48 -24.67
C ILE A 123 12.77 -2.72 -25.50
N THR A 124 12.78 -2.55 -26.81
CA THR A 124 12.98 -3.63 -27.78
C THR A 124 14.00 -3.21 -28.84
N PRO A 125 14.68 -4.18 -29.47
CA PRO A 125 15.50 -3.89 -30.64
C PRO A 125 14.68 -3.21 -31.74
N SER A 126 15.29 -2.21 -32.38
CA SER A 126 14.72 -1.54 -33.55
C SER A 126 15.15 -2.25 -34.84
N ALA A 127 14.36 -2.12 -35.90
CA ALA A 127 14.70 -2.63 -37.22
C ALA A 127 16.00 -2.05 -37.79
N ASP A 128 16.40 -0.85 -37.34
CA ASP A 128 17.61 -0.14 -37.76
C ASP A 128 18.87 -0.60 -37.01
N GLY A 129 18.77 -1.65 -36.18
CA GLY A 129 19.88 -2.22 -35.41
C GLY A 129 20.12 -1.56 -34.05
N GLY A 130 19.32 -0.58 -33.66
CA GLY A 130 19.36 0.09 -32.37
C GLY A 130 18.27 -0.38 -31.40
N TRP A 131 17.95 0.47 -30.42
CA TRP A 131 16.90 0.23 -29.43
C TRP A 131 15.79 1.28 -29.53
N LYS A 132 14.56 0.89 -29.28
CA LYS A 132 13.40 1.77 -29.20
C LYS A 132 12.66 1.53 -27.90
N CYS A 133 11.98 2.54 -27.38
CA CYS A 133 11.08 2.37 -26.27
C CYS A 133 9.64 2.73 -26.64
N THR A 134 8.70 2.04 -25.98
CA THR A 134 7.26 2.28 -26.11
C THR A 134 6.69 2.38 -24.70
N THR A 135 5.99 3.48 -24.41
CA THR A 135 5.31 3.65 -23.12
C THR A 135 3.87 3.16 -23.23
N LEU A 136 3.50 2.26 -22.31
CA LEU A 136 2.13 1.80 -22.11
C LEU A 136 1.58 2.44 -20.84
N GLU A 137 0.48 3.16 -20.98
CA GLU A 137 -0.29 3.68 -19.86
C GLU A 137 -1.52 2.81 -19.60
N ILE A 138 -1.60 2.24 -18.41
CA ILE A 138 -2.70 1.39 -17.96
C ILE A 138 -3.68 2.27 -17.19
N LYS A 139 -4.91 2.37 -17.67
CA LYS A 139 -5.97 3.09 -16.96
C LYS A 139 -6.47 2.24 -15.79
N PRO A 140 -6.50 2.77 -14.55
CA PRO A 140 -7.05 2.03 -13.44
C PRO A 140 -8.57 1.82 -13.60
N ASP A 141 -9.02 0.58 -13.38
CA ASP A 141 -10.42 0.28 -13.08
C ASP A 141 -10.67 0.67 -11.63
N ARG A 142 -11.43 1.75 -11.42
CA ARG A 142 -11.70 2.31 -10.08
C ARG A 142 -13.02 1.81 -9.57
N ARG A 143 -12.99 1.19 -8.40
CA ARG A 143 -14.18 0.68 -7.72
C ARG A 143 -14.36 1.39 -6.40
N ALA A 144 -15.58 1.88 -6.15
CA ALA A 144 -15.93 2.49 -4.88
C ALA A 144 -16.23 1.41 -3.84
N VAL A 145 -15.63 1.53 -2.66
CA VAL A 145 -15.80 0.63 -1.53
C VAL A 145 -16.35 1.41 -0.36
N TYR A 146 -17.46 0.93 0.20
CA TYR A 146 -18.10 1.50 1.38
C TYR A 146 -17.80 0.63 2.60
N ARG A 147 -17.39 1.27 3.69
CA ARG A 147 -17.20 0.65 5.00
C ARG A 147 -17.88 1.47 6.07
N THR A 148 -18.45 0.79 7.03
CA THR A 148 -19.07 1.41 8.21
C THR A 148 -18.58 0.68 9.45
N GLY A 149 -18.53 1.39 10.56
CA GLY A 149 -18.13 0.85 11.84
C GLY A 149 -18.68 1.63 13.01
N GLU A 150 -18.52 1.06 14.19
CA GLU A 150 -18.90 1.62 15.47
C GLU A 150 -17.67 1.65 16.37
N ILE A 151 -17.53 2.72 17.16
CA ILE A 151 -16.52 2.84 18.21
C ILE A 151 -17.00 2.04 19.42
N LEU A 152 -16.28 0.97 19.78
CA LEU A 152 -16.56 0.21 21.00
C LEU A 152 -15.85 0.83 22.21
N ASP A 153 -16.20 0.35 23.40
CA ASP A 153 -15.56 0.80 24.62
C ASP A 153 -14.05 0.50 24.60
N GLY A 154 -13.25 1.51 24.90
CA GLY A 154 -11.78 1.44 24.84
C GLY A 154 -11.17 1.53 23.43
N ASP A 155 -11.97 1.63 22.36
CA ASP A 155 -11.45 1.80 21.02
C ASP A 155 -10.95 3.24 20.75
N SER A 156 -9.90 3.31 19.94
CA SER A 156 -9.63 4.50 19.13
C SER A 156 -10.37 4.42 17.79
N PHE A 157 -10.53 5.56 17.12
CA PHE A 157 -11.05 5.58 15.74
C PHE A 157 -10.26 4.65 14.80
N TYR A 158 -8.93 4.61 14.97
CA TYR A 158 -8.06 3.74 14.15
C TYR A 158 -8.39 2.26 14.36
N LEU A 159 -8.52 1.79 15.61
CA LEU A 159 -8.85 0.40 15.91
C LEU A 159 -10.23 0.02 15.36
N ALA A 160 -11.22 0.88 15.55
CA ALA A 160 -12.56 0.66 15.01
C ALA A 160 -12.56 0.60 13.47
N GLY A 161 -11.80 1.48 12.81
CA GLY A 161 -11.67 1.50 11.36
C GLY A 161 -10.94 0.27 10.81
N ALA A 162 -9.86 -0.16 11.46
CA ALA A 162 -9.15 -1.39 11.10
C ALA A 162 -10.06 -2.62 11.24
N ARG A 163 -10.84 -2.69 12.33
CA ARG A 163 -11.85 -3.74 12.53
C ARG A 163 -12.96 -3.72 11.46
N ALA A 164 -13.33 -2.54 10.96
CA ALA A 164 -14.26 -2.39 9.85
C ALA A 164 -13.66 -2.77 8.48
N GLY A 165 -12.38 -3.17 8.43
CA GLY A 165 -11.68 -3.56 7.21
C GLY A 165 -11.28 -2.36 6.34
N ILE A 166 -11.09 -1.19 6.93
CA ILE A 166 -10.56 -0.01 6.22
C ILE A 166 -9.03 -0.13 6.19
N PRO A 167 -8.40 -0.04 5.01
CA PRO A 167 -6.94 -0.12 4.89
C PRO A 167 -6.22 1.04 5.60
N ASP A 168 -5.02 0.77 6.13
CA ASP A 168 -4.23 1.73 6.91
C ASP A 168 -3.99 3.07 6.19
N GLY A 169 -3.67 3.03 4.89
CA GLY A 169 -3.47 4.25 4.10
C GLY A 169 -4.74 5.10 3.96
N ILE A 170 -5.91 4.45 3.89
CA ILE A 170 -7.21 5.14 3.89
C ILE A 170 -7.52 5.69 5.27
N LEU A 171 -7.26 4.94 6.34
CA LEU A 171 -7.43 5.42 7.72
C LEU A 171 -6.56 6.64 8.01
N ALA A 172 -5.33 6.65 7.53
CA ALA A 172 -4.44 7.80 7.68
C ALA A 172 -5.00 9.05 6.97
N GLU A 173 -5.49 8.91 5.73
CA GLU A 173 -6.12 10.00 4.98
C GLU A 173 -7.39 10.50 5.69
N VAL A 174 -8.26 9.60 6.19
CA VAL A 174 -9.46 9.95 6.97
C VAL A 174 -9.08 10.69 8.25
N TYR A 175 -8.06 10.20 8.97
CA TYR A 175 -7.58 10.83 10.19
C TYR A 175 -7.10 12.27 9.93
N ASP A 176 -6.30 12.47 8.88
CA ASP A 176 -5.81 13.79 8.51
C ASP A 176 -6.95 14.75 8.14
N LEU A 177 -7.98 14.29 7.45
CA LEU A 177 -9.13 15.08 7.08
C LEU A 177 -9.98 15.48 8.30
N LEU A 178 -10.27 14.51 9.18
CA LEU A 178 -11.08 14.75 10.37
C LEU A 178 -10.36 15.60 11.43
N ALA A 179 -9.02 15.57 11.47
CA ALA A 179 -8.23 16.35 12.44
C ALA A 179 -8.41 17.88 12.35
N PHE A 180 -8.96 18.38 11.24
CA PHE A 180 -9.33 19.80 11.11
C PHE A 180 -10.68 20.14 11.76
N GLU A 181 -11.58 19.14 11.89
CA GLU A 181 -12.94 19.33 12.36
C GLU A 181 -13.16 18.86 13.79
N MET A 182 -12.42 17.84 14.23
CA MET A 182 -12.60 17.20 15.53
C MET A 182 -11.29 16.93 16.25
N ASP A 183 -11.40 16.79 17.57
CA ASP A 183 -10.31 16.35 18.45
C ASP A 183 -10.55 14.87 18.80
N PHE A 184 -9.71 13.96 18.28
CA PHE A 184 -9.90 12.53 18.47
C PHE A 184 -9.87 12.09 19.95
N GLU A 185 -9.12 12.78 20.82
CA GLU A 185 -9.10 12.44 22.25
C GLU A 185 -10.41 12.86 22.96
N ARG A 186 -11.03 13.92 22.51
CA ARG A 186 -12.19 14.53 23.17
C ARG A 186 -13.51 14.18 22.52
N ASP A 187 -13.53 14.01 21.22
CA ASP A 187 -14.77 13.91 20.45
C ASP A 187 -15.08 12.44 20.07
N VAL A 188 -14.14 11.47 20.25
CA VAL A 188 -14.38 10.04 19.99
C VAL A 188 -14.86 9.35 21.27
N ARG A 189 -15.99 8.68 21.21
CA ARG A 189 -16.61 7.94 22.33
C ARG A 189 -17.26 6.64 21.83
N ALA A 190 -17.38 5.67 22.72
CA ALA A 190 -18.11 4.44 22.46
C ALA A 190 -19.57 4.72 22.04
N GLY A 191 -20.10 3.91 21.13
CA GLY A 191 -21.42 4.01 20.55
C GLY A 191 -21.53 4.95 19.36
N GLN A 192 -20.46 5.67 19.00
CA GLN A 192 -20.46 6.51 17.79
C GLN A 192 -20.26 5.68 16.53
N HIS A 193 -20.93 6.07 15.46
CA HIS A 193 -20.83 5.42 14.16
C HIS A 193 -20.05 6.26 13.17
N PHE A 194 -19.38 5.60 12.25
CA PHE A 194 -18.70 6.22 11.12
C PHE A 194 -18.92 5.43 9.84
N SER A 195 -18.76 6.12 8.73
CA SER A 195 -18.70 5.50 7.42
C SER A 195 -17.64 6.16 6.55
N VAL A 196 -17.00 5.36 5.71
CA VAL A 196 -15.98 5.80 4.78
C VAL A 196 -16.26 5.17 3.41
N LEU A 197 -16.34 6.02 2.40
CA LEU A 197 -16.38 5.65 0.99
C LEU A 197 -15.02 5.99 0.38
N TYR A 198 -14.35 5.01 -0.22
CA TYR A 198 -13.04 5.19 -0.84
C TYR A 198 -12.94 4.38 -2.14
N GLU A 199 -11.92 4.68 -2.95
CA GLU A 199 -11.64 3.95 -4.18
C GLU A 199 -10.64 2.82 -3.94
N GLU A 200 -10.81 1.73 -4.67
CA GLU A 200 -9.79 0.71 -4.91
C GLU A 200 -9.47 0.70 -6.41
N ASN A 201 -8.19 0.66 -6.74
CA ASN A 201 -7.70 0.67 -8.11
C ASN A 201 -7.27 -0.72 -8.52
N PHE A 202 -7.78 -1.18 -9.66
CA PHE A 202 -7.54 -2.51 -10.22
C PHE A 202 -6.86 -2.39 -11.58
N ALA A 203 -5.93 -3.31 -11.86
CA ALA A 203 -5.39 -3.59 -13.17
C ALA A 203 -5.60 -5.08 -13.47
N ASP A 204 -6.10 -5.41 -14.66
CA ASP A 204 -6.39 -6.78 -15.09
C ASP A 204 -7.19 -7.60 -14.06
N GLY A 205 -8.19 -6.95 -13.46
CA GLY A 205 -9.06 -7.56 -12.45
C GLY A 205 -8.42 -7.79 -11.07
N LYS A 206 -7.14 -7.49 -10.89
CA LYS A 206 -6.43 -7.60 -9.62
C LYS A 206 -6.34 -6.24 -8.94
N LYS A 207 -6.61 -6.18 -7.64
CA LYS A 207 -6.40 -4.97 -6.85
C LYS A 207 -4.91 -4.64 -6.78
N VAL A 208 -4.56 -3.43 -7.17
CA VAL A 208 -3.19 -2.93 -7.19
C VAL A 208 -2.90 -2.04 -5.99
N GLU A 209 -3.79 -1.08 -5.73
CA GLU A 209 -3.63 -0.12 -4.64
C GLU A 209 -4.98 0.41 -4.15
N ASN A 210 -4.99 1.09 -3.02
CA ASN A 210 -6.13 1.89 -2.61
C ASN A 210 -6.05 3.26 -3.32
N GLY A 211 -7.20 3.73 -3.77
CA GLY A 211 -7.34 5.07 -4.32
C GLY A 211 -7.49 6.12 -3.23
N ARG A 212 -8.36 7.09 -3.45
CA ARG A 212 -8.61 8.21 -2.54
C ARG A 212 -9.89 8.01 -1.74
N VAL A 213 -9.97 8.62 -0.58
CA VAL A 213 -11.23 8.79 0.15
C VAL A 213 -12.18 9.64 -0.70
N LEU A 214 -13.43 9.19 -0.86
CA LEU A 214 -14.47 9.90 -1.62
C LEU A 214 -15.43 10.63 -0.68
N ALA A 215 -15.80 9.99 0.43
CA ALA A 215 -16.67 10.59 1.44
C ALA A 215 -16.38 9.99 2.82
N ILE A 216 -16.63 10.79 3.84
CA ILE A 216 -16.54 10.43 5.25
C ILE A 216 -17.79 10.93 5.95
N SER A 217 -18.35 10.15 6.87
CA SER A 217 -19.31 10.57 7.85
C SER A 217 -18.89 10.03 9.21
N PHE A 218 -18.88 10.89 10.22
CA PHE A 218 -18.57 10.54 11.59
C PHE A 218 -19.55 11.23 12.55
N GLN A 219 -20.17 10.46 13.45
CA GLN A 219 -21.06 10.98 14.49
C GLN A 219 -20.21 11.50 15.65
N ALA A 220 -19.83 12.77 15.60
CA ALA A 220 -19.07 13.38 16.69
C ALA A 220 -19.98 13.91 17.80
N LEU A 221 -19.46 14.10 19.00
CA LEU A 221 -20.21 14.63 20.16
C LEU A 221 -20.83 16.00 19.89
N ARG A 222 -20.23 16.80 19.02
CA ARG A 222 -20.66 18.19 18.73
C ARG A 222 -21.46 18.31 17.44
N GLY A 223 -21.87 17.20 16.87
CA GLY A 223 -22.60 17.09 15.61
C GLY A 223 -21.86 16.28 14.57
N ASP A 224 -22.58 15.78 13.61
CA ASP A 224 -22.01 14.95 12.55
C ASP A 224 -21.00 15.73 11.72
N VAL A 225 -19.85 15.10 11.48
CA VAL A 225 -18.83 15.60 10.54
C VAL A 225 -18.98 14.81 9.26
N LYS A 226 -19.25 15.50 8.16
CA LYS A 226 -19.35 14.90 6.82
C LYS A 226 -18.46 15.64 5.85
N MET A 227 -17.71 14.91 5.06
CA MET A 227 -16.82 15.45 4.05
C MET A 227 -16.91 14.67 2.76
N TYR A 228 -16.80 15.39 1.68
CA TYR A 228 -16.92 14.85 0.32
C TYR A 228 -15.76 15.34 -0.54
N ARG A 229 -15.16 14.44 -1.29
CA ARG A 229 -14.16 14.78 -2.31
C ARG A 229 -14.85 15.36 -3.53
N PHE A 230 -14.54 16.58 -3.86
CA PHE A 230 -15.18 17.32 -4.96
C PHE A 230 -14.15 18.04 -5.83
N LYS A 231 -14.40 18.05 -7.13
CA LYS A 231 -13.62 18.83 -8.11
C LYS A 231 -14.38 20.09 -8.47
N LYS A 232 -13.82 21.24 -8.11
CA LYS A 232 -14.38 22.56 -8.43
C LYS A 232 -14.30 22.89 -9.93
N SER A 233 -15.05 23.91 -10.34
CA SER A 233 -15.04 24.42 -11.71
C SER A 233 -13.67 24.94 -12.17
N ASP A 234 -12.80 25.38 -11.23
CA ASP A 234 -11.42 25.77 -11.48
C ASP A 234 -10.46 24.58 -11.69
N GLY A 235 -10.98 23.35 -11.67
CA GLY A 235 -10.23 22.10 -11.84
C GLY A 235 -9.57 21.57 -10.57
N LYS A 236 -9.55 22.32 -9.47
CA LYS A 236 -8.96 21.89 -8.19
C LYS A 236 -9.87 20.91 -7.47
N THR A 237 -9.29 19.79 -7.05
CA THR A 237 -9.96 18.77 -6.25
C THR A 237 -9.59 18.95 -4.79
N GLY A 238 -10.60 18.89 -3.90
CA GLY A 238 -10.43 19.00 -2.46
C GLY A 238 -11.54 18.28 -1.71
N TYR A 239 -11.53 18.41 -0.39
CA TYR A 239 -12.57 17.90 0.49
C TYR A 239 -13.37 19.05 1.05
N TYR A 240 -14.69 18.92 1.06
CA TYR A 240 -15.64 19.96 1.42
C TYR A 240 -16.75 19.38 2.28
N ASP A 241 -17.26 20.17 3.22
CA ASP A 241 -18.47 19.85 3.99
C ASP A 241 -19.76 20.02 3.14
N GLU A 242 -20.91 19.76 3.73
CA GLU A 242 -22.22 19.89 3.10
C GLU A 242 -22.53 21.35 2.66
N ASN A 243 -21.86 22.34 3.24
CA ASN A 243 -22.00 23.76 2.92
C ASN A 243 -20.97 24.26 1.90
N GLY A 244 -20.08 23.38 1.42
CA GLY A 244 -19.02 23.72 0.49
C GLY A 244 -17.80 24.38 1.13
N ASN A 245 -17.68 24.37 2.46
CA ASN A 245 -16.47 24.83 3.14
C ASN A 245 -15.37 23.77 3.00
N GLY A 246 -14.14 24.20 2.70
CA GLY A 246 -13.00 23.31 2.56
C GLY A 246 -12.61 22.64 3.89
N ALA A 247 -12.35 21.34 3.86
CA ALA A 247 -11.88 20.58 5.01
C ALA A 247 -10.52 21.06 5.52
N ILE A 248 -9.62 21.45 4.59
CA ILE A 248 -8.30 21.96 4.96
C ILE A 248 -8.44 23.44 5.35
N LYS A 249 -8.52 23.68 6.64
CA LYS A 249 -8.49 25.03 7.24
C LYS A 249 -7.05 25.45 7.48
N SER A 250 -6.81 26.76 7.58
CA SER A 250 -5.48 27.32 7.83
C SER A 250 -4.82 26.85 9.13
N LEU A 251 -5.62 26.35 10.08
CA LEU A 251 -5.18 25.84 11.37
C LEU A 251 -5.84 24.51 11.68
N LYS A 252 -5.03 23.49 11.93
CA LYS A 252 -5.51 22.23 12.53
C LYS A 252 -6.02 22.51 13.93
N ARG A 253 -7.12 21.86 14.35
CA ARG A 253 -7.68 22.01 15.70
C ARG A 253 -6.68 21.53 16.77
N THR A 254 -5.93 20.49 16.46
CA THR A 254 -4.79 20.01 17.25
C THR A 254 -3.56 20.02 16.37
N PRO A 255 -2.69 21.07 16.44
CA PRO A 255 -1.57 21.25 15.50
C PRO A 255 -0.47 20.19 15.63
N ILE A 256 -0.42 19.48 16.76
CA ILE A 256 0.52 18.38 17.01
C ILE A 256 -0.29 17.12 17.30
N ASN A 257 -0.09 16.08 16.49
CA ASN A 257 -0.74 14.78 16.70
C ASN A 257 -0.36 14.22 18.08
N ASN A 258 -1.35 13.74 18.85
CA ASN A 258 -1.19 13.22 20.21
C ASN A 258 -0.65 14.24 21.24
N ALA A 259 -0.81 15.54 21.00
CA ALA A 259 -0.43 16.56 21.97
C ALA A 259 -1.40 16.60 23.14
N ARG A 260 -0.93 16.28 24.34
CA ARG A 260 -1.68 16.52 25.56
C ARG A 260 -1.66 18.02 25.90
N VAL A 261 -2.80 18.67 25.81
CA VAL A 261 -2.95 20.06 26.26
C VAL A 261 -2.84 20.09 27.80
N THR A 262 -1.72 20.51 28.29
CA THR A 262 -1.44 20.59 29.76
C THR A 262 -2.04 21.84 30.39
N SER A 263 -2.39 22.88 29.60
CA SER A 263 -3.09 24.07 30.08
C SER A 263 -3.83 24.75 28.95
N SER A 264 -5.08 25.18 29.23
CA SER A 264 -5.92 25.93 28.32
C SER A 264 -5.46 27.39 28.17
N PHE A 265 -5.95 28.06 27.09
CA PHE A 265 -5.76 29.49 26.93
C PHE A 265 -6.36 30.26 28.11
N SER A 266 -5.62 31.21 28.64
CA SER A 266 -6.08 32.12 29.70
C SER A 266 -5.55 33.52 29.41
N THR A 267 -6.43 34.52 29.54
CA THR A 267 -6.10 35.94 29.42
C THR A 267 -5.46 36.53 30.69
N SER A 268 -5.49 35.77 31.81
CA SER A 268 -5.00 36.20 33.12
C SER A 268 -4.09 35.15 33.77
N ARG A 269 -3.08 34.69 33.03
CA ARG A 269 -2.16 33.64 33.51
C ARG A 269 -1.03 34.24 34.32
N LYS A 270 -0.90 33.82 35.55
CA LYS A 270 0.24 34.18 36.39
C LYS A 270 1.53 33.61 35.83
N HIS A 271 2.55 34.46 35.59
CA HIS A 271 3.82 34.02 35.04
C HIS A 271 4.51 33.11 36.06
N PRO A 272 4.91 31.86 35.72
CA PRO A 272 5.37 30.86 36.67
C PRO A 272 6.69 31.25 37.41
N VAL A 273 7.48 32.15 36.83
CA VAL A 273 8.75 32.59 37.41
C VAL A 273 8.66 34.02 37.96
N LEU A 274 7.95 34.91 37.29
CA LEU A 274 7.90 36.35 37.64
C LEU A 274 6.71 36.72 38.51
N GLY A 275 5.74 35.84 38.70
CA GLY A 275 4.66 35.99 39.67
C GLY A 275 3.59 37.04 39.35
N TYR A 276 3.67 37.77 38.23
CA TYR A 276 2.66 38.75 37.80
C TYR A 276 1.79 38.20 36.65
N THR A 277 0.61 38.76 36.44
CA THR A 277 -0.35 38.43 35.37
C THR A 277 -0.24 39.43 34.23
#